data_f6acc78305a7a4ce9970b095a6e030d4
#
_entry.id   f6acc78305a7a4ce9970b095a6e030d4
#
_cell.length_a   1.000
_cell.length_b   1.000
_cell.length_c   1.000
_cell.angle_alpha   90.00
_cell.angle_beta   90.00
_cell.angle_gamma   90.00
#
_symmetry.space_group_name_H-M   'P 1'
#
loop_
_entity.id
_entity.type
_entity.pdbx_description
1 polymer ?
#
loop_
_entity_poly.entity_id
_entity_poly.type
_entity_poly.pdbx_seq_one_letter_code
_entity_poly.pdbx_strand_id
1 'polypeptide(L)'
;MFKDQTAIVGIGQTEFSKNIDSTELNLACKAIKLALDDAGISPDQVDALGTFTYEETPEFEIARNLGFGNLHYWSQAPYGGGASCAAIGQVAMAIASGIANVGVV
;
A
#
# COMPACT_ATOMS: atom_id res chain seq x y z
N MET A 1 -10.16 19.59 -6.55
CA MET A 1 -9.65 19.27 -5.20
C MET A 1 -10.23 17.95 -4.77
N PHE A 2 -9.46 17.12 -4.12
CA PHE A 2 -9.94 15.81 -3.69
C PHE A 2 -10.24 15.72 -2.18
N LYS A 3 -10.45 16.87 -1.53
CA LYS A 3 -10.86 16.93 -0.13
C LYS A 3 -12.12 16.11 0.08
N ASP A 4 -12.13 15.29 1.12
CA ASP A 4 -13.25 14.43 1.50
C ASP A 4 -13.65 13.39 0.44
N GLN A 5 -12.75 13.07 -0.51
CA GLN A 5 -13.00 12.09 -1.58
C GLN A 5 -12.44 10.71 -1.27
N THR A 6 -11.57 10.60 -0.27
CA THR A 6 -10.92 9.35 0.10
C THR A 6 -10.91 9.16 1.61
N ALA A 7 -10.70 7.94 2.06
CA ALA A 7 -10.62 7.62 3.48
C ALA A 7 -9.56 6.53 3.70
N ILE A 8 -8.88 6.59 4.83
CA ILE A 8 -8.07 5.48 5.33
C ILE A 8 -9.02 4.56 6.10
N VAL A 9 -9.21 3.35 5.62
CA VAL A 9 -10.21 2.43 6.15
C VAL A 9 -9.65 1.24 6.89
N GLY A 10 -8.34 1.05 6.84
CA GLY A 10 -7.67 -0.03 7.57
C GLY A 10 -6.18 0.23 7.73
N ILE A 11 -5.64 -0.27 8.81
CA ILE A 11 -4.21 -0.20 9.11
C ILE A 11 -3.71 -1.57 9.54
N GLY A 12 -2.46 -1.87 9.21
CA GLY A 12 -1.80 -3.10 9.61
C GLY A 12 -0.33 -2.85 9.91
N GLN A 13 0.18 -3.58 10.86
CA GLN A 13 1.54 -3.39 11.36
C GLN A 13 2.10 -4.72 11.84
N THR A 14 3.33 -5.02 11.47
CA THR A 14 4.08 -6.14 12.03
C THR A 14 4.72 -5.72 13.36
N GLU A 15 5.24 -6.69 14.11
CA GLU A 15 5.99 -6.38 15.32
C GLU A 15 7.26 -5.58 15.01
N PHE A 16 7.68 -4.74 15.93
CA PHE A 16 8.95 -4.03 15.85
C PHE A 16 10.08 -4.91 16.41
N SER A 17 11.15 -5.06 15.65
CA SER A 17 12.33 -5.80 16.07
C SER A 17 13.57 -5.22 15.40
N LYS A 18 14.70 -5.30 16.11
CA LYS A 18 16.00 -4.95 15.52
C LYS A 18 16.53 -6.02 14.58
N ASN A 19 16.09 -7.24 14.74
CA ASN A 19 16.52 -8.38 13.97
C ASN A 19 15.36 -9.37 13.83
N ILE A 20 14.55 -9.13 12.82
CA ILE A 20 13.42 -10.00 12.51
C ILE A 20 13.87 -11.02 11.46
N ASP A 21 13.67 -12.30 11.74
CA ASP A 21 14.03 -13.37 10.81
C ASP A 21 12.95 -13.53 9.74
N SER A 22 12.93 -12.58 8.81
CA SER A 22 11.94 -12.54 7.74
C SER A 22 12.42 -11.66 6.60
N THR A 23 11.87 -11.87 5.41
CA THR A 23 12.15 -11.02 4.25
C THR A 23 11.30 -9.76 4.29
N GLU A 24 11.77 -8.71 3.63
CA GLU A 24 11.00 -7.47 3.45
C GLU A 24 9.66 -7.74 2.76
N LEU A 25 9.65 -8.55 1.69
CA LEU A 25 8.42 -8.96 1.02
C LEU A 25 7.44 -9.64 1.97
N ASN A 26 7.91 -10.55 2.80
CA ASN A 26 7.05 -11.26 3.76
C ASN A 26 6.47 -10.29 4.80
N LEU A 27 7.26 -9.35 5.29
CA LEU A 27 6.79 -8.33 6.23
C LEU A 27 5.75 -7.40 5.59
N ALA A 28 6.03 -6.94 4.37
CA ALA A 28 5.09 -6.12 3.62
C ALA A 28 3.75 -6.85 3.41
N CYS A 29 3.80 -8.10 2.96
CA CYS A 29 2.59 -8.90 2.76
C CYS A 29 1.81 -9.12 4.06
N LYS A 30 2.48 -9.35 5.18
CA LYS A 30 1.82 -9.49 6.48
C LYS A 30 1.13 -8.20 6.91
N ALA A 31 1.82 -7.07 6.81
CA ALA A 31 1.25 -5.77 7.19
C ALA A 31 0.04 -5.43 6.31
N ILE A 32 0.15 -5.64 5.00
CA ILE A 32 -0.93 -5.38 4.05
C ILE A 32 -2.14 -6.29 4.34
N LYS A 33 -1.89 -7.58 4.59
CA LYS A 33 -2.97 -8.50 4.93
C LYS A 33 -3.71 -8.06 6.19
N LEU A 34 -2.99 -7.63 7.22
CA LEU A 34 -3.60 -7.10 8.44
C LEU A 34 -4.45 -5.85 8.16
N ALA A 35 -3.95 -4.95 7.31
CA ALA A 35 -4.68 -3.75 6.93
C ALA A 35 -5.97 -4.08 6.15
N LEU A 36 -5.90 -5.02 5.22
CA LEU A 36 -7.06 -5.45 4.44
C LEU A 36 -8.09 -6.17 5.33
N ASP A 37 -7.65 -7.00 6.25
CA ASP A 37 -8.53 -7.67 7.22
C ASP A 37 -9.22 -6.63 8.12
N ASP A 38 -8.48 -5.61 8.58
CA ASP A 38 -9.03 -4.51 9.38
C ASP A 38 -10.10 -3.73 8.60
N ALA A 39 -9.87 -3.49 7.33
CA ALA A 39 -10.81 -2.78 6.45
C ALA A 39 -11.99 -3.65 5.99
N GLY A 40 -11.90 -4.97 6.10
CA GLY A 40 -12.89 -5.88 5.53
C GLY A 40 -12.86 -5.94 4.00
N ILE A 41 -11.70 -5.72 3.40
CA ILE A 41 -11.50 -5.69 1.95
C ILE A 41 -10.71 -6.93 1.54
N SER A 42 -11.13 -7.58 0.46
CA SER A 42 -10.37 -8.71 -0.07
C SER A 42 -9.23 -8.24 -0.99
N PRO A 43 -8.11 -8.98 -1.06
CA PRO A 43 -6.95 -8.58 -1.86
C PRO A 43 -7.26 -8.34 -3.35
N ASP A 44 -8.18 -9.07 -3.93
CA ASP A 44 -8.57 -8.92 -5.34
C ASP A 44 -9.26 -7.59 -5.65
N GLN A 45 -9.71 -6.85 -4.64
CA GLN A 45 -10.30 -5.52 -4.79
C GLN A 45 -9.23 -4.41 -4.86
N VAL A 46 -7.98 -4.71 -4.50
CA VAL A 46 -6.89 -3.72 -4.52
C VAL A 46 -6.45 -3.46 -5.96
N ASP A 47 -6.49 -2.21 -6.37
CA ASP A 47 -6.13 -1.77 -7.72
C ASP A 47 -5.12 -0.61 -7.75
N ALA A 48 -4.60 -0.23 -6.59
CA ALA A 48 -3.52 0.76 -6.49
C ALA A 48 -2.52 0.38 -5.39
N LEU A 49 -1.26 0.69 -5.62
CA LEU A 49 -0.19 0.45 -4.65
C LEU A 49 0.79 1.63 -4.64
N GLY A 50 1.02 2.19 -3.47
CA GLY A 50 2.04 3.20 -3.23
C GLY A 50 3.14 2.64 -2.36
N THR A 51 4.40 2.92 -2.71
CA THR A 51 5.55 2.51 -1.93
C THR A 51 6.49 3.68 -1.67
N PHE A 52 7.43 3.45 -0.79
CA PHE A 52 8.43 4.42 -0.39
C PHE A 52 9.81 4.02 -0.94
N THR A 53 10.66 4.98 -1.21
CA THR A 53 11.96 4.78 -1.89
C THR A 53 12.87 3.71 -1.29
N TYR A 54 12.80 3.48 0.02
CA TYR A 54 13.63 2.46 0.65
C TYR A 54 13.03 1.05 0.57
N GLU A 55 11.85 0.92 -0.01
CA GLU A 55 11.31 -0.38 -0.34
C GLU A 55 12.12 -0.99 -1.49
N GLU A 56 12.67 -2.16 -1.27
CA GLU A 56 13.38 -2.92 -2.30
C GLU A 56 12.48 -3.95 -2.98
N THR A 57 11.29 -4.15 -2.44
CA THR A 57 10.35 -5.13 -2.97
C THR A 57 9.53 -4.51 -4.11
N PRO A 58 9.60 -5.07 -5.33
CA PRO A 58 8.80 -4.57 -6.43
C PRO A 58 7.29 -4.74 -6.19
N GLU A 59 6.50 -3.78 -6.65
CA GLU A 59 5.05 -3.78 -6.51
C GLU A 59 4.38 -5.05 -7.07
N PHE A 60 4.89 -5.59 -8.17
CA PHE A 60 4.31 -6.79 -8.77
C PHE A 60 4.51 -8.03 -7.89
N GLU A 61 5.59 -8.10 -7.12
CA GLU A 61 5.81 -9.20 -6.17
C GLU A 61 4.78 -9.17 -5.04
N ILE A 62 4.50 -8.00 -4.52
CA ILE A 62 3.45 -7.81 -3.50
C ILE A 62 2.10 -8.19 -4.08
N ALA A 63 1.75 -7.65 -5.24
CA ALA A 63 0.48 -7.89 -5.90
C ALA A 63 0.27 -9.38 -6.19
N ARG A 64 1.30 -10.05 -6.71
CA ARG A 64 1.23 -11.49 -7.03
C ARG A 64 1.09 -12.36 -5.79
N ASN A 65 1.83 -12.07 -4.74
CA ASN A 65 1.80 -12.86 -3.51
C ASN A 65 0.50 -12.72 -2.74
N LEU A 66 -0.15 -11.57 -2.82
CA LEU A 66 -1.40 -11.29 -2.11
C LEU A 66 -2.66 -11.54 -2.97
N GLY A 67 -2.49 -11.71 -4.27
CA GLY A 67 -3.62 -11.91 -5.17
C GLY A 67 -4.41 -10.63 -5.42
N PHE A 68 -3.71 -9.49 -5.58
CA PHE A 68 -4.35 -8.24 -5.97
C PHE A 68 -5.02 -8.39 -7.34
N GLY A 69 -6.03 -7.55 -7.57
CA GLY A 69 -6.60 -7.38 -8.90
C GLY A 69 -5.62 -6.69 -9.86
N ASN A 70 -6.10 -6.21 -10.98
CA ASN A 70 -5.27 -5.44 -11.89
C ASN A 70 -4.88 -4.11 -11.25
N LEU A 71 -3.60 -3.84 -11.15
CA LEU A 71 -3.12 -2.54 -10.69
C LEU A 71 -3.35 -1.50 -11.78
N HIS A 72 -4.25 -0.56 -11.53
CA HIS A 72 -4.51 0.59 -12.39
C HIS A 72 -3.56 1.74 -12.08
N TYR A 73 -2.97 1.74 -10.90
CA TYR A 73 -2.04 2.76 -10.45
C TYR A 73 -1.01 2.17 -9.51
N TRP A 74 0.24 2.56 -9.71
CA TRP A 74 1.28 2.32 -8.72
C TRP A 74 2.29 3.47 -8.77
N SER A 75 2.90 3.75 -7.64
CA SER A 75 3.92 4.80 -7.53
C SER A 75 4.91 4.50 -6.42
N GLN A 76 6.08 5.08 -6.55
CA GLN A 76 7.09 5.08 -5.50
C GLN A 76 7.46 6.52 -5.18
N ALA A 77 7.23 6.95 -3.93
CA ALA A 77 7.61 8.28 -3.49
C ALA A 77 9.11 8.33 -3.22
N PRO A 78 9.86 9.28 -3.83
CA PRO A 78 11.31 9.37 -3.65
C PRO A 78 11.67 10.09 -2.36
N TYR A 79 12.77 9.69 -1.77
CA TYR A 79 13.54 10.31 -0.68
C TYR A 79 12.84 10.95 0.51
N GLY A 80 13.52 10.87 1.65
CA GLY A 80 13.31 11.70 2.84
C GLY A 80 12.14 11.27 3.71
N GLY A 81 12.10 11.80 4.92
CA GLY A 81 11.13 11.42 5.93
C GLY A 81 9.67 11.77 5.59
N GLY A 82 9.44 12.73 4.70
CA GLY A 82 8.09 13.08 4.24
C GLY A 82 7.54 12.20 3.12
N ALA A 83 8.36 11.36 2.51
CA ALA A 83 7.96 10.58 1.34
C ALA A 83 6.92 9.50 1.68
N SER A 84 6.94 8.96 2.89
CA SER A 84 5.91 8.01 3.33
C SER A 84 4.52 8.66 3.37
N CYS A 85 4.42 9.89 3.83
CA CYS A 85 3.17 10.65 3.78
C CYS A 85 2.79 11.03 2.35
N ALA A 86 3.78 11.34 1.49
CA ALA A 86 3.54 11.63 0.08
C ALA A 86 2.99 10.41 -0.67
N ALA A 87 3.43 9.21 -0.34
CA ALA A 87 2.91 7.97 -0.92
C ALA A 87 1.40 7.83 -0.66
N ILE A 88 0.95 8.13 0.56
CA ILE A 88 -0.48 8.15 0.90
C ILE A 88 -1.21 9.18 0.03
N GLY A 89 -0.67 10.38 -0.09
CA GLY A 89 -1.26 11.45 -0.91
C GLY A 89 -1.37 11.07 -2.39
N GLN A 90 -0.36 10.41 -2.95
CA GLN A 90 -0.36 9.97 -4.35
C GLN A 90 -1.46 8.94 -4.61
N VAL A 91 -1.62 7.95 -3.74
CA VAL A 91 -2.67 6.94 -3.87
C VAL A 91 -4.05 7.59 -3.68
N ALA A 92 -4.19 8.51 -2.71
CA ALA A 92 -5.43 9.25 -2.52
C ALA A 92 -5.83 10.06 -3.77
N MET A 93 -4.87 10.70 -4.43
CA MET A 93 -5.12 11.42 -5.68
C MET A 93 -5.56 10.47 -6.80
N ALA A 94 -4.96 9.30 -6.91
CA ALA A 94 -5.36 8.30 -7.91
C ALA A 94 -6.81 7.84 -7.69
N ILE A 95 -7.21 7.63 -6.44
CA ILE A 95 -8.59 7.24 -6.10
C ILE A 95 -9.55 8.39 -6.37
N ALA A 96 -9.23 9.60 -5.93
CA ALA A 96 -10.09 10.77 -6.13
C ALA A 96 -10.29 11.12 -7.60
N SER A 97 -9.29 10.84 -8.45
CA SER A 97 -9.38 11.07 -9.90
C SER A 97 -10.10 9.98 -10.67
N GLY A 98 -10.49 8.89 -10.01
CA GLY A 98 -11.18 7.77 -10.64
C GLY A 98 -10.28 6.73 -11.32
N ILE A 99 -8.96 6.85 -11.17
CA ILE A 99 -8.01 5.88 -11.73
C ILE A 99 -8.09 4.55 -10.98
N ALA A 100 -8.28 4.62 -9.67
CA ALA A 100 -8.37 3.45 -8.80
C ALA A 100 -9.49 3.61 -7.78
N ASN A 101 -9.83 2.53 -7.10
CA ASN A 101 -10.88 2.50 -6.08
C ASN A 101 -10.35 2.12 -4.71
N VAL A 102 -9.41 1.19 -4.64
CA VAL A 102 -8.85 0.67 -3.40
C VAL A 102 -7.33 0.67 -3.52
N GLY A 103 -6.68 1.43 -2.66
CA GLY A 103 -5.23 1.51 -2.65
C GLY A 103 -4.61 1.01 -1.36
N VAL A 104 -3.39 0.52 -1.48
CA VAL A 104 -2.53 0.12 -0.37
C VAL A 104 -1.26 0.98 -0.42
N VAL A 105 -0.78 1.40 0.74
CA VAL A 105 0.47 2.17 0.88
C VAL A 105 1.34 1.53 1.95
#